data_a7425b7cf4d13c8bc1cfe6f3f1bff30d
#
_entry.id   a7425b7cf4d13c8bc1cfe6f3f1bff30d
#
_cell.length_a   1.000
_cell.length_b   1.000
_cell.length_c   1.000
_cell.angle_alpha   90.00
_cell.angle_beta   90.00
_cell.angle_gamma   90.00
#
_symmetry.space_group_name_H-M   'P 1'
#
loop_
_entity.id
_entity.type
_entity.pdbx_description
1 polymer ?
#
loop_
_entity_poly.entity_id
_entity_poly.type
_entity_poly.pdbx_seq_one_letter_code
_entity_poly.pdbx_strand_id
1 'polypeptide(L)'
;MRRGRIFVLSGFLVMVLLLACSQGQTGGKPYEAQDFSKLKGMPGFSDKLLDMHFTLYQGYVKNTNLLLDQLQQMASQNQTGSPAYAELKRRLGWEFDGMRLHELYFGNLGGKEPLKKDSKLMKRLEENFGSFDNWAADFKATGAVRGIGWAVLYEDPKSGRLVNVWINEHDVGHPAGGNPLLIMDVFEHAYLPDYGLKRGDYIQAFFQNINWPAVEARLGK
;
A
#
# COMPACT_ATOMS: atom_id res chain seq x y z
N MET A 1 -5.68 52.07 76.33
CA MET A 1 -6.15 52.30 74.95
C MET A 1 -5.20 51.62 73.99
N ARG A 2 -5.49 50.41 73.47
CA ARG A 2 -4.67 49.70 72.48
C ARG A 2 -5.42 49.70 71.12
N ARG A 3 -4.82 50.35 70.15
CA ARG A 3 -5.34 50.40 68.76
C ARG A 3 -4.93 49.12 68.04
N GLY A 4 -5.89 48.25 67.65
CA GLY A 4 -5.66 47.10 66.78
C GLY A 4 -5.44 47.55 65.36
N ARG A 5 -4.38 47.04 64.73
CA ARG A 5 -4.14 47.13 63.29
C ARG A 5 -4.78 45.95 62.58
N ILE A 6 -5.70 46.19 61.70
CA ILE A 6 -6.28 45.21 60.78
C ILE A 6 -5.34 45.09 59.60
N PHE A 7 -4.77 43.90 59.39
CA PHE A 7 -4.02 43.53 58.16
C PHE A 7 -5.05 42.99 57.14
N VAL A 8 -5.25 43.69 56.06
CA VAL A 8 -5.98 43.20 54.89
C VAL A 8 -4.99 42.43 54.03
N LEU A 9 -5.09 41.10 54.00
CA LEU A 9 -4.41 40.26 53.02
C LEU A 9 -5.12 40.36 51.67
N SER A 10 -4.51 41.07 50.72
CA SER A 10 -4.95 41.08 49.32
C SER A 10 -4.41 39.80 48.64
N GLY A 11 -5.29 38.83 48.44
CA GLY A 11 -4.97 37.63 47.70
C GLY A 11 -4.94 37.93 46.18
N PHE A 12 -3.76 37.92 45.58
CA PHE A 12 -3.60 37.93 44.14
C PHE A 12 -3.89 36.49 43.61
N LEU A 13 -5.05 36.32 42.99
CA LEU A 13 -5.41 35.11 42.24
C LEU A 13 -4.70 35.17 40.88
N VAL A 14 -3.57 34.47 40.75
CA VAL A 14 -2.91 34.29 39.46
C VAL A 14 -3.69 33.24 38.67
N MET A 15 -4.52 33.72 37.76
CA MET A 15 -5.23 32.90 36.79
C MET A 15 -4.25 32.50 35.69
N VAL A 16 -3.66 31.28 35.81
CA VAL A 16 -2.86 30.68 34.72
C VAL A 16 -3.83 30.30 33.61
N LEU A 17 -3.94 31.11 32.59
CA LEU A 17 -4.54 30.73 31.32
C LEU A 17 -3.63 29.70 30.64
N LEU A 18 -3.98 28.43 30.73
CA LEU A 18 -3.47 27.41 29.86
C LEU A 18 -4.01 27.68 28.44
N LEU A 19 -3.27 28.41 27.66
CA LEU A 19 -3.43 28.43 26.20
C LEU A 19 -3.14 27.02 25.69
N ALA A 20 -4.18 26.19 25.55
CA ALA A 20 -4.11 25.00 24.72
C ALA A 20 -3.90 25.50 23.27
N CYS A 21 -2.63 25.60 22.84
CA CYS A 21 -2.33 25.66 21.42
C CYS A 21 -2.87 24.39 20.79
N SER A 22 -4.07 24.43 20.23
CA SER A 22 -4.48 23.48 19.21
C SER A 22 -3.54 23.72 18.03
N GLN A 23 -2.45 22.94 17.96
CA GLN A 23 -1.64 22.87 16.75
C GLN A 23 -2.59 22.34 15.68
N GLY A 24 -3.04 23.24 14.80
CA GLY A 24 -3.83 22.87 13.64
C GLY A 24 -3.06 21.80 12.88
N GLN A 25 -3.68 20.62 12.70
CA GLN A 25 -3.17 19.57 11.85
C GLN A 25 -2.99 20.16 10.44
N THR A 26 -1.75 20.49 10.07
CA THR A 26 -1.39 20.99 8.73
C THR A 26 -1.13 19.82 7.77
N GLY A 27 -1.26 18.59 8.22
CA GLY A 27 -1.16 17.36 7.42
C GLY A 27 -2.45 17.08 6.62
N GLY A 28 -2.32 16.36 5.51
CA GLY A 28 -3.47 15.85 4.76
C GLY A 28 -4.35 14.92 5.61
N LYS A 29 -5.56 14.59 5.10
CA LYS A 29 -6.43 13.60 5.74
C LYS A 29 -5.68 12.26 5.87
N PRO A 30 -5.74 11.58 7.04
CA PRO A 30 -5.12 10.26 7.20
C PRO A 30 -5.67 9.24 6.19
N TYR A 31 -4.84 8.29 5.78
CA TYR A 31 -5.28 7.16 4.98
C TYR A 31 -6.19 6.25 5.81
N GLU A 32 -7.24 5.76 5.18
CA GLU A 32 -8.18 4.82 5.76
C GLU A 32 -8.03 3.46 5.07
N ALA A 33 -8.02 2.37 5.84
CA ALA A 33 -7.98 1.03 5.28
C ALA A 33 -9.27 0.75 4.50
N GLN A 34 -9.12 0.24 3.27
CA GLN A 34 -10.26 -0.19 2.46
C GLN A 34 -10.76 -1.56 2.94
N ASP A 35 -12.06 -1.81 2.78
CA ASP A 35 -12.68 -3.09 3.08
C ASP A 35 -12.63 -4.02 1.85
N PHE A 36 -11.90 -5.13 1.99
CA PHE A 36 -11.80 -6.19 1.00
C PHE A 36 -12.48 -7.48 1.41
N SER A 37 -13.34 -7.47 2.44
CA SER A 37 -14.04 -8.66 2.96
C SER A 37 -14.87 -9.40 1.90
N LYS A 38 -15.29 -8.72 0.84
CA LYS A 38 -15.98 -9.30 -0.32
C LYS A 38 -15.17 -10.37 -1.07
N LEU A 39 -13.86 -10.45 -0.85
CA LEU A 39 -12.99 -11.47 -1.43
C LEU A 39 -13.07 -12.82 -0.70
N LYS A 40 -13.69 -12.89 0.48
CA LYS A 40 -13.90 -14.14 1.21
C LYS A 40 -14.73 -15.12 0.38
N GLY A 41 -14.40 -16.39 0.50
CA GLY A 41 -14.99 -17.46 -0.33
C GLY A 41 -14.46 -17.52 -1.77
N MET A 42 -13.44 -16.71 -2.10
CA MET A 42 -12.78 -16.76 -3.41
C MET A 42 -12.06 -18.11 -3.61
N PRO A 43 -12.26 -18.81 -4.74
CA PRO A 43 -11.62 -20.11 -4.98
C PRO A 43 -10.10 -20.04 -4.90
N GLY A 44 -9.47 -21.00 -4.22
CA GLY A 44 -8.01 -21.05 -4.08
C GLY A 44 -7.42 -20.12 -3.03
N PHE A 45 -8.24 -19.44 -2.24
CA PHE A 45 -7.79 -18.60 -1.11
C PHE A 45 -8.67 -18.91 0.10
N SER A 46 -8.08 -19.41 1.18
CA SER A 46 -8.85 -19.62 2.41
C SER A 46 -9.21 -18.27 3.05
N ASP A 47 -10.38 -18.22 3.71
CA ASP A 47 -10.77 -17.03 4.47
C ASP A 47 -9.75 -16.70 5.56
N LYS A 48 -9.09 -17.73 6.12
CA LYS A 48 -8.01 -17.56 7.10
C LYS A 48 -6.80 -16.82 6.51
N LEU A 49 -6.36 -17.20 5.30
CA LEU A 49 -5.30 -16.51 4.58
C LEU A 49 -5.68 -15.05 4.32
N LEU A 50 -6.91 -14.83 3.80
CA LEU A 50 -7.40 -13.49 3.49
C LEU A 50 -7.50 -12.61 4.73
N ASP A 51 -8.06 -13.09 5.85
CA ASP A 51 -8.16 -12.34 7.11
C ASP A 51 -6.79 -11.93 7.65
N MET A 52 -5.82 -12.85 7.60
CA MET A 52 -4.45 -12.57 8.00
C MET A 52 -3.81 -11.50 7.09
N HIS A 53 -4.02 -11.62 5.79
CA HIS A 53 -3.48 -10.69 4.78
C HIS A 53 -4.11 -9.29 4.89
N PHE A 54 -5.44 -9.21 5.13
CA PHE A 54 -6.11 -7.93 5.41
C PHE A 54 -5.58 -7.26 6.68
N THR A 55 -5.32 -8.04 7.72
CA THR A 55 -4.73 -7.53 8.97
C THR A 55 -3.34 -6.95 8.74
N LEU A 56 -2.51 -7.63 7.94
CA LEU A 56 -1.19 -7.15 7.54
C LEU A 56 -1.29 -5.82 6.77
N TYR A 57 -2.17 -5.74 5.79
CA TYR A 57 -2.44 -4.52 5.03
C TYR A 57 -2.85 -3.34 5.93
N GLN A 58 -3.75 -3.57 6.90
CA GLN A 58 -4.16 -2.54 7.86
C GLN A 58 -2.96 -2.03 8.69
N GLY A 59 -1.98 -2.89 8.93
CA GLY A 59 -0.71 -2.52 9.55
C GLY A 59 0.07 -1.49 8.73
N TYR A 60 0.16 -1.66 7.40
CA TYR A 60 0.80 -0.69 6.50
C TYR A 60 0.07 0.65 6.49
N VAL A 61 -1.27 0.65 6.45
CA VAL A 61 -2.06 1.90 6.54
C VAL A 61 -1.77 2.66 7.84
N LYS A 62 -1.80 1.95 8.97
CA LYS A 62 -1.51 2.52 10.29
C LYS A 62 -0.08 3.08 10.35
N ASN A 63 0.90 2.32 9.89
CA ASN A 63 2.31 2.72 9.95
C ASN A 63 2.61 3.88 9.01
N THR A 64 2.02 3.93 7.82
CA THR A 64 2.14 5.05 6.90
C THR A 64 1.66 6.36 7.56
N ASN A 65 0.49 6.33 8.19
CA ASN A 65 -0.04 7.49 8.91
C ASN A 65 0.89 7.89 10.06
N LEU A 66 1.32 6.93 10.88
CA LEU A 66 2.23 7.18 12.00
C LEU A 66 3.53 7.85 11.56
N LEU A 67 4.13 7.37 10.46
CA LEU A 67 5.38 7.93 9.93
C LEU A 67 5.17 9.36 9.40
N LEU A 68 4.06 9.61 8.72
CA LEU A 68 3.73 10.97 8.23
C LEU A 68 3.57 11.95 9.39
N ASP A 69 2.87 11.56 10.45
CA ASP A 69 2.67 12.38 11.65
C ASP A 69 4.01 12.65 12.37
N GLN A 70 4.84 11.62 12.55
CA GLN A 70 6.16 11.76 13.18
C GLN A 70 7.10 12.67 12.37
N LEU A 71 7.13 12.51 11.05
CA LEU A 71 7.94 13.34 10.17
C LEU A 71 7.49 14.81 10.22
N GLN A 72 6.18 15.05 10.24
CA GLN A 72 5.62 16.41 10.39
C GLN A 72 5.99 17.01 11.74
N GLN A 73 5.86 16.25 12.82
CA GLN A 73 6.23 16.69 14.16
C GLN A 73 7.72 17.06 14.23
N MET A 74 8.60 16.20 13.72
CA MET A 74 10.04 16.46 13.70
C MET A 74 10.39 17.69 12.86
N ALA A 75 9.71 17.90 11.73
CA ALA A 75 9.90 19.09 10.90
C ALA A 75 9.50 20.38 11.65
N SER A 76 8.39 20.36 12.38
CA SER A 76 7.94 21.50 13.18
C SER A 76 8.89 21.84 14.33
N GLN A 77 9.69 20.85 14.78
CA GLN A 77 10.71 20.98 15.82
C GLN A 77 12.12 21.27 15.26
N ASN A 78 12.25 21.59 13.95
CA ASN A 78 13.53 21.80 13.27
C ASN A 78 14.50 20.61 13.34
N GLN A 79 13.98 19.37 13.38
CA GLN A 79 14.76 18.15 13.50
C GLN A 79 15.01 17.44 12.15
N THR A 80 14.78 18.12 11.02
CA THR A 80 14.91 17.54 9.68
C THR A 80 16.33 17.10 9.30
N GLY A 81 17.36 17.61 9.97
CA GLY A 81 18.76 17.21 9.81
C GLY A 81 19.19 16.04 10.70
N SER A 82 18.30 15.46 11.49
CA SER A 82 18.66 14.37 12.41
C SER A 82 18.74 13.00 11.71
N PRO A 83 19.61 12.07 12.17
CA PRO A 83 19.61 10.70 11.67
C PRO A 83 18.27 9.99 11.80
N ALA A 84 17.53 10.24 12.89
CA ALA A 84 16.20 9.67 13.11
C ALA A 84 15.22 10.11 12.01
N TYR A 85 15.21 11.39 11.64
CA TYR A 85 14.39 11.87 10.52
C TYR A 85 14.74 11.17 9.20
N ALA A 86 16.04 11.00 8.92
CA ALA A 86 16.50 10.33 7.71
C ALA A 86 16.02 8.88 7.64
N GLU A 87 16.07 8.13 8.77
CA GLU A 87 15.56 6.75 8.82
C GLU A 87 14.03 6.68 8.65
N LEU A 88 13.25 7.58 9.25
CA LEU A 88 11.81 7.64 9.03
C LEU A 88 11.48 7.96 7.56
N LYS A 89 12.25 8.85 6.90
CA LYS A 89 12.12 9.14 5.48
C LYS A 89 12.39 7.90 4.60
N ARG A 90 13.41 7.12 4.93
CA ARG A 90 13.72 5.87 4.24
C ARG A 90 12.59 4.85 4.41
N ARG A 91 12.08 4.69 5.63
CA ARG A 91 11.01 3.75 5.96
C ARG A 91 9.67 4.15 5.33
N LEU A 92 9.40 5.43 5.13
CA LEU A 92 8.12 5.91 4.59
C LEU A 92 7.79 5.29 3.23
N GLY A 93 8.76 5.21 2.31
CA GLY A 93 8.56 4.57 1.00
C GLY A 93 8.11 3.13 1.14
N TRP A 94 8.77 2.37 1.98
CA TRP A 94 8.47 0.96 2.23
C TRP A 94 7.05 0.75 2.80
N GLU A 95 6.62 1.53 3.80
CA GLU A 95 5.27 1.41 4.38
C GLU A 95 4.19 1.91 3.40
N PHE A 96 4.45 3.03 2.70
CA PHE A 96 3.52 3.59 1.73
C PHE A 96 3.28 2.64 0.56
N ASP A 97 4.35 2.09 -0.01
CA ASP A 97 4.25 1.16 -1.13
C ASP A 97 3.62 -0.16 -0.68
N GLY A 98 3.93 -0.63 0.55
CA GLY A 98 3.26 -1.77 1.16
C GLY A 98 1.74 -1.55 1.23
N MET A 99 1.27 -0.38 1.68
CA MET A 99 -0.14 -0.01 1.69
C MET A 99 -0.73 -0.02 0.26
N ARG A 100 -0.13 0.70 -0.68
CA ARG A 100 -0.67 0.88 -2.04
C ARG A 100 -0.65 -0.38 -2.87
N LEU A 101 0.41 -1.17 -2.79
CA LEU A 101 0.51 -2.44 -3.52
C LEU A 101 -0.54 -3.44 -3.04
N HIS A 102 -0.83 -3.51 -1.72
CA HIS A 102 -1.92 -4.34 -1.22
C HIS A 102 -3.29 -3.87 -1.71
N GLU A 103 -3.56 -2.56 -1.71
CA GLU A 103 -4.82 -2.01 -2.25
C GLU A 103 -5.01 -2.37 -3.73
N LEU A 104 -3.94 -2.27 -4.52
CA LEU A 104 -3.94 -2.63 -5.93
C LEU A 104 -4.10 -4.15 -6.13
N TYR A 105 -3.41 -4.96 -5.31
CA TYR A 105 -3.48 -6.42 -5.32
C TYR A 105 -4.90 -6.91 -4.99
N PHE A 106 -5.48 -6.53 -3.87
CA PHE A 106 -6.84 -6.91 -3.53
C PHE A 106 -7.86 -6.35 -4.53
N GLY A 107 -7.62 -5.15 -5.05
CA GLY A 107 -8.48 -4.53 -6.05
C GLY A 107 -8.48 -5.23 -7.40
N ASN A 108 -7.46 -6.05 -7.71
CA ASN A 108 -7.43 -6.85 -8.93
C ASN A 108 -7.78 -8.35 -8.73
N LEU A 109 -8.38 -8.68 -7.59
CA LEU A 109 -8.88 -10.02 -7.29
C LEU A 109 -10.41 -10.10 -7.29
N GLY A 110 -10.93 -11.33 -7.23
CA GLY A 110 -12.37 -11.63 -7.19
C GLY A 110 -13.05 -11.60 -8.55
N GLY A 111 -12.29 -11.60 -9.65
CA GLY A 111 -12.81 -11.80 -11.01
C GLY A 111 -13.28 -13.25 -11.23
N LYS A 112 -14.26 -13.42 -12.11
CA LYS A 112 -14.83 -14.72 -12.47
C LYS A 112 -14.73 -15.02 -13.96
N GLU A 113 -14.53 -13.97 -14.75
CA GLU A 113 -14.57 -14.05 -16.21
C GLU A 113 -13.15 -13.90 -16.78
N PRO A 114 -12.82 -14.61 -17.85
CA PRO A 114 -11.56 -14.43 -18.56
C PRO A 114 -11.48 -13.04 -19.18
N LEU A 115 -10.25 -12.60 -19.50
CA LEU A 115 -10.04 -11.37 -20.25
C LEU A 115 -10.72 -11.48 -21.62
N LYS A 116 -11.57 -10.50 -21.96
CA LYS A 116 -12.28 -10.47 -23.23
C LYS A 116 -11.32 -10.32 -24.39
N LYS A 117 -11.50 -11.11 -25.45
CA LYS A 117 -10.62 -11.12 -26.64
C LYS A 117 -10.58 -9.77 -27.38
N ASP A 118 -11.67 -9.03 -27.35
CA ASP A 118 -11.82 -7.73 -28.01
C ASP A 118 -11.50 -6.53 -27.10
N SER A 119 -11.10 -6.79 -25.84
CA SER A 119 -10.78 -5.73 -24.88
C SER A 119 -9.52 -4.95 -25.28
N LYS A 120 -9.45 -3.70 -24.81
CA LYS A 120 -8.29 -2.83 -25.04
C LYS A 120 -7.03 -3.45 -24.43
N LEU A 121 -7.16 -4.02 -23.23
CA LEU A 121 -6.03 -4.65 -22.54
C LEU A 121 -5.51 -5.86 -23.31
N MET A 122 -6.39 -6.74 -23.83
CA MET A 122 -5.98 -7.89 -24.63
C MET A 122 -5.12 -7.47 -25.82
N LYS A 123 -5.62 -6.49 -26.60
CA LYS A 123 -4.88 -5.96 -27.76
C LYS A 123 -3.52 -5.41 -27.40
N ARG A 124 -3.45 -4.68 -26.28
CA ARG A 124 -2.16 -4.12 -25.79
C ARG A 124 -1.19 -5.19 -25.33
N LEU A 125 -1.68 -6.28 -24.70
CA LEU A 125 -0.85 -7.43 -24.34
C LEU A 125 -0.31 -8.14 -25.59
N GLU A 126 -1.15 -8.38 -26.58
CA GLU A 126 -0.74 -8.97 -27.86
C GLU A 126 0.27 -8.11 -28.62
N GLU A 127 0.06 -6.80 -28.68
CA GLU A 127 0.99 -5.84 -29.30
C GLU A 127 2.39 -5.85 -28.64
N ASN A 128 2.44 -5.96 -27.31
CA ASN A 128 3.70 -5.85 -26.56
C ASN A 128 4.41 -7.18 -26.38
N PHE A 129 3.68 -8.31 -26.32
CA PHE A 129 4.26 -9.64 -26.02
C PHE A 129 4.05 -10.67 -27.13
N GLY A 130 3.37 -10.29 -28.22
CA GLY A 130 3.05 -11.16 -29.34
C GLY A 130 1.78 -12.01 -29.15
N SER A 131 1.47 -12.38 -27.90
CA SER A 131 0.23 -13.06 -27.52
C SER A 131 -0.06 -12.91 -26.04
N PHE A 132 -1.31 -13.16 -25.65
CA PHE A 132 -1.70 -13.27 -24.25
C PHE A 132 -0.92 -14.37 -23.51
N ASP A 133 -0.72 -15.52 -24.16
CA ASP A 133 -0.02 -16.66 -23.55
C ASP A 133 1.45 -16.35 -23.29
N ASN A 134 2.12 -15.64 -24.20
CA ASN A 134 3.49 -15.19 -24.01
C ASN A 134 3.59 -14.22 -22.81
N TRP A 135 2.70 -13.23 -22.76
CA TRP A 135 2.63 -12.33 -21.62
C TRP A 135 2.38 -13.09 -20.31
N ALA A 136 1.42 -14.01 -20.29
CA ALA A 136 1.07 -14.76 -19.09
C ALA A 136 2.23 -15.65 -18.63
N ALA A 137 2.98 -16.26 -19.57
CA ALA A 137 4.17 -17.04 -19.25
C ALA A 137 5.26 -16.15 -18.61
N ASP A 138 5.53 -14.99 -19.17
CA ASP A 138 6.52 -14.03 -18.65
C ASP A 138 6.10 -13.46 -17.28
N PHE A 139 4.81 -13.10 -17.09
CA PHE A 139 4.30 -12.61 -15.81
C PHE A 139 4.37 -13.69 -14.72
N LYS A 140 4.01 -14.94 -15.04
CA LYS A 140 4.14 -16.08 -14.12
C LYS A 140 5.59 -16.37 -13.76
N ALA A 141 6.50 -16.31 -14.74
CA ALA A 141 7.93 -16.46 -14.51
C ALA A 141 8.47 -15.34 -13.60
N THR A 142 8.01 -14.11 -13.81
CA THR A 142 8.32 -12.99 -12.92
C THR A 142 7.86 -13.28 -11.49
N GLY A 143 6.64 -13.79 -11.31
CA GLY A 143 6.12 -14.17 -9.98
C GLY A 143 6.83 -15.35 -9.34
N ALA A 144 7.49 -16.19 -10.12
CA ALA A 144 8.26 -17.35 -9.67
C ALA A 144 9.72 -17.03 -9.32
N VAL A 145 10.18 -15.80 -9.54
CA VAL A 145 11.52 -15.34 -9.15
C VAL A 145 11.75 -15.60 -7.65
N ARG A 146 12.93 -16.15 -7.30
CA ARG A 146 13.26 -16.43 -5.90
C ARG A 146 13.49 -15.12 -5.14
N GLY A 147 12.72 -14.92 -4.08
CA GLY A 147 12.73 -13.72 -3.26
C GLY A 147 11.33 -13.38 -2.75
N ILE A 148 11.24 -12.29 -2.03
CA ILE A 148 10.00 -11.68 -1.54
C ILE A 148 9.74 -10.40 -2.34
N GLY A 149 8.49 -10.08 -2.58
CA GLY A 149 8.12 -8.86 -3.31
C GLY A 149 6.88 -9.06 -4.18
N TRP A 150 6.90 -8.48 -5.36
CA TRP A 150 5.73 -8.38 -6.24
C TRP A 150 6.10 -8.64 -7.70
N ALA A 151 5.21 -9.30 -8.44
CA ALA A 151 5.23 -9.25 -9.88
C ALA A 151 4.19 -8.23 -10.34
N VAL A 152 4.61 -7.27 -11.16
CA VAL A 152 3.75 -6.16 -11.57
C VAL A 152 3.82 -5.95 -13.07
N LEU A 153 2.63 -5.91 -13.70
CA LEU A 153 2.50 -5.42 -15.07
C LEU A 153 2.40 -3.89 -15.03
N TYR A 154 3.36 -3.20 -15.61
CA TYR A 154 3.38 -1.75 -15.75
C TYR A 154 3.05 -1.30 -17.17
N GLU A 155 2.43 -0.14 -17.27
CA GLU A 155 2.37 0.66 -18.48
C GLU A 155 3.33 1.86 -18.35
N ASP A 156 4.17 2.09 -19.35
CA ASP A 156 4.83 3.38 -19.53
C ASP A 156 3.81 4.36 -20.15
N PRO A 157 3.31 5.36 -19.43
CA PRO A 157 2.26 6.24 -19.95
C PRO A 157 2.71 7.13 -21.12
N LYS A 158 4.04 7.28 -21.33
CA LYS A 158 4.58 8.08 -22.43
C LYS A 158 4.59 7.32 -23.76
N SER A 159 5.05 6.07 -23.73
CA SER A 159 5.12 5.24 -24.94
C SER A 159 3.93 4.30 -25.08
N GLY A 160 3.19 4.09 -24.01
CA GLY A 160 2.16 3.08 -23.91
C GLY A 160 2.71 1.65 -23.83
N ARG A 161 4.01 1.44 -23.68
CA ARG A 161 4.62 0.13 -23.61
C ARG A 161 4.24 -0.58 -22.32
N LEU A 162 3.94 -1.90 -22.41
CA LEU A 162 3.69 -2.76 -21.27
C LEU A 162 4.93 -3.58 -20.94
N VAL A 163 5.27 -3.67 -19.65
CA VAL A 163 6.40 -4.46 -19.15
C VAL A 163 6.04 -5.18 -17.86
N ASN A 164 6.46 -6.45 -17.71
CA ASN A 164 6.41 -7.16 -16.43
C ASN A 164 7.68 -6.83 -15.65
N VAL A 165 7.54 -6.49 -14.37
CA VAL A 165 8.65 -6.08 -13.50
C VAL A 165 8.58 -6.82 -12.18
N TRP A 166 9.73 -7.27 -11.69
CA TRP A 166 9.91 -7.71 -10.31
C TRP A 166 10.18 -6.51 -9.41
N ILE A 167 9.38 -6.33 -8.37
CA ILE A 167 9.63 -5.38 -7.28
C ILE A 167 10.16 -6.17 -6.10
N ASN A 168 11.36 -5.84 -5.65
CA ASN A 168 11.94 -6.44 -4.46
C ASN A 168 11.41 -5.74 -3.21
N GLU A 169 10.99 -6.52 -2.22
CA GLU A 169 10.26 -6.00 -1.06
C GLU A 169 9.08 -5.12 -1.51
N HIS A 170 8.93 -3.89 -0.97
CA HIS A 170 7.83 -3.00 -1.37
C HIS A 170 8.29 -1.83 -2.23
N ASP A 171 9.55 -1.41 -2.13
CA ASP A 171 10.01 -0.11 -2.60
C ASP A 171 11.20 -0.15 -3.58
N VAL A 172 11.70 -1.34 -3.92
CA VAL A 172 12.89 -1.47 -4.77
C VAL A 172 12.56 -2.02 -6.15
N GLY A 173 12.78 -1.23 -7.19
CA GLY A 173 12.65 -1.67 -8.58
C GLY A 173 11.45 -1.10 -9.32
N HIS A 174 10.66 -0.19 -8.73
CA HIS A 174 9.58 0.48 -9.43
C HIS A 174 10.09 1.29 -10.64
N PRO A 175 9.51 1.09 -11.84
CA PRO A 175 9.80 1.95 -12.97
C PRO A 175 9.32 3.38 -12.69
N ALA A 176 10.24 4.35 -12.72
CA ALA A 176 9.90 5.74 -12.47
C ALA A 176 8.84 6.25 -13.47
N GLY A 177 7.70 6.72 -12.96
CA GLY A 177 6.58 7.18 -13.78
C GLY A 177 5.75 6.07 -14.42
N GLY A 178 6.03 4.80 -14.12
CA GLY A 178 5.23 3.67 -14.58
C GLY A 178 3.86 3.61 -13.89
N ASN A 179 2.83 3.23 -14.64
CA ASN A 179 1.48 3.02 -14.13
C ASN A 179 1.25 1.52 -13.85
N PRO A 180 1.07 1.07 -12.59
CA PRO A 180 0.87 -0.33 -12.26
C PRO A 180 -0.55 -0.78 -12.64
N LEU A 181 -0.66 -1.79 -13.50
CA LEU A 181 -1.92 -2.31 -14.01
C LEU A 181 -2.39 -3.55 -13.26
N LEU A 182 -1.55 -4.60 -13.20
CA LEU A 182 -1.81 -5.86 -12.52
C LEU A 182 -0.70 -6.13 -11.52
N ILE A 183 -1.07 -6.43 -10.29
CA ILE A 183 -0.16 -6.61 -9.17
C ILE A 183 -0.40 -8.00 -8.55
N MET A 184 0.66 -8.81 -8.43
CA MET A 184 0.64 -10.09 -7.74
C MET A 184 1.62 -10.06 -6.58
N ASP A 185 1.09 -10.27 -5.38
CA ASP A 185 1.90 -10.42 -4.17
C ASP A 185 2.60 -11.79 -4.20
N VAL A 186 3.92 -11.80 -3.99
CA VAL A 186 4.71 -13.03 -3.90
C VAL A 186 5.58 -13.08 -2.64
N PHE A 187 5.23 -12.27 -1.65
CA PHE A 187 5.67 -12.51 -0.27
C PHE A 187 5.10 -13.82 0.26
N GLU A 188 5.77 -14.44 1.20
CA GLU A 188 5.36 -15.72 1.77
C GLU A 188 4.00 -15.64 2.47
N HIS A 189 3.63 -14.51 3.06
CA HIS A 189 2.32 -14.32 3.68
C HIS A 189 1.16 -14.41 2.69
N ALA A 190 1.39 -14.16 1.40
CA ALA A 190 0.36 -14.22 0.37
C ALA A 190 -0.02 -15.66 -0.03
N TYR A 191 0.84 -16.66 0.26
CA TYR A 191 0.59 -18.03 -0.21
C TYR A 191 0.97 -19.13 0.78
N LEU A 192 1.96 -18.92 1.67
CA LEU A 192 2.50 -19.98 2.53
C LEU A 192 1.43 -20.69 3.38
N PRO A 193 0.43 -19.99 3.97
CA PRO A 193 -0.60 -20.63 4.79
C PRO A 193 -1.46 -21.65 4.07
N ASP A 194 -1.72 -21.46 2.77
CA ASP A 194 -2.58 -22.35 1.97
C ASP A 194 -1.78 -23.31 1.07
N TYR A 195 -0.62 -22.86 0.58
CA TYR A 195 0.14 -23.55 -0.46
C TYR A 195 1.48 -24.09 0.02
N GLY A 196 1.93 -23.73 1.22
CA GLY A 196 3.27 -24.07 1.69
C GLY A 196 4.32 -23.60 0.67
N LEU A 197 5.23 -24.48 0.28
CA LEU A 197 6.31 -24.15 -0.67
C LEU A 197 5.86 -24.18 -2.15
N LYS A 198 4.58 -24.45 -2.44
CA LYS A 198 4.06 -24.57 -3.80
C LYS A 198 3.61 -23.22 -4.35
N ARG A 199 4.54 -22.26 -4.45
CA ARG A 199 4.25 -20.91 -5.01
C ARG A 199 3.61 -20.97 -6.41
N GLY A 200 3.97 -21.98 -7.23
CA GLY A 200 3.37 -22.17 -8.56
C GLY A 200 1.87 -22.41 -8.52
N ASP A 201 1.37 -23.16 -7.54
CA ASP A 201 -0.07 -23.44 -7.39
C ASP A 201 -0.81 -22.15 -6.97
N TYR A 202 -0.22 -21.35 -6.09
CA TYR A 202 -0.73 -20.03 -5.74
C TYR A 202 -0.80 -19.10 -6.97
N ILE A 203 0.25 -19.07 -7.80
CA ILE A 203 0.26 -18.26 -9.04
C ILE A 203 -0.89 -18.68 -9.96
N GLN A 204 -1.19 -19.97 -10.08
CA GLN A 204 -2.35 -20.45 -10.86
C GLN A 204 -3.67 -19.98 -10.23
N ALA A 205 -3.83 -20.10 -8.90
CA ALA A 205 -5.03 -19.60 -8.20
C ALA A 205 -5.20 -18.10 -8.36
N PHE A 206 -4.12 -17.31 -8.29
CA PHE A 206 -4.15 -15.87 -8.57
C PHE A 206 -4.70 -15.60 -9.98
N PHE A 207 -4.18 -16.27 -11.01
CA PHE A 207 -4.63 -16.09 -12.41
C PHE A 207 -6.11 -16.40 -12.61
N GLN A 208 -6.66 -17.38 -11.89
CA GLN A 208 -8.08 -17.74 -11.96
C GLN A 208 -9.02 -16.70 -11.34
N ASN A 209 -8.47 -15.80 -10.52
CA ASN A 209 -9.25 -14.80 -9.77
C ASN A 209 -8.97 -13.36 -10.19
N ILE A 210 -8.27 -13.13 -11.31
CA ILE A 210 -7.97 -11.77 -11.77
C ILE A 210 -9.27 -11.07 -12.19
N ASN A 211 -9.53 -9.91 -11.61
CA ASN A 211 -10.60 -9.01 -11.99
C ASN A 211 -10.15 -8.16 -13.19
N TRP A 212 -10.23 -8.72 -14.38
CA TRP A 212 -9.78 -8.08 -15.63
C TRP A 212 -10.37 -6.70 -15.87
N PRO A 213 -11.66 -6.44 -15.61
CA PRO A 213 -12.21 -5.10 -15.70
C PRO A 213 -11.49 -4.08 -14.81
N ALA A 214 -11.09 -4.47 -13.60
CA ALA A 214 -10.35 -3.58 -12.70
C ALA A 214 -8.93 -3.31 -13.21
N VAL A 215 -8.27 -4.31 -13.82
CA VAL A 215 -6.96 -4.14 -14.44
C VAL A 215 -7.04 -3.22 -15.65
N GLU A 216 -8.00 -3.48 -16.56
CA GLU A 216 -8.20 -2.67 -17.77
C GLU A 216 -8.56 -1.21 -17.45
N ALA A 217 -9.31 -0.97 -16.36
CA ALA A 217 -9.67 0.38 -15.91
C ALA A 217 -8.46 1.23 -15.46
N ARG A 218 -7.31 0.62 -15.24
CA ARG A 218 -6.04 1.32 -14.93
C ARG A 218 -5.25 1.72 -16.18
N LEU A 219 -5.57 1.14 -17.33
CA LEU A 219 -4.85 1.38 -18.57
C LEU A 219 -5.06 2.82 -19.07
N GLY A 220 -3.96 3.54 -19.32
CA GLY A 220 -3.98 4.90 -19.86
C GLY A 220 -4.38 5.98 -18.84
N LYS A 221 -4.13 5.74 -17.54
CA LYS A 221 -4.33 6.73 -16.47
C LYS A 221 -3.09 7.51 -16.15
#